data_757bdd86e3592bf7dbb28abbde1728ab
#
_entry.id   757bdd86e3592bf7dbb28abbde1728ab
#
_cell.length_a   1.000
_cell.length_b   1.000
_cell.length_c   1.000
_cell.angle_alpha   90.00
_cell.angle_beta   90.00
_cell.angle_gamma   90.00
#
_symmetry.space_group_name_H-M   'P 1'
#
loop_
_entity.id
_entity.type
_entity.pdbx_description
1 polymer ?
#
loop_
_entity_poly.entity_id
_entity_poly.type
_entity_poly.pdbx_seq_one_letter_code
_entity_poly.pdbx_strand_id
1 'polypeptide(L)'
;MMNNIKLVIYIFLFSHLVFTQNKDPLLSEDIEKQSVWVDSIYNTMTLDEKIGQLFFVQANSLESNNSEKIKNLIRNQKIGGLIFSKGTPNNQILLTKSFQKISEVPLLISMDAEWGLSMRLDSVPKFPWNM
;
A
#
# COMPACT_ATOMS: atom_id res chain seq x y z
N MET A 1 -39.89 34.09 25.10
CA MET A 1 -38.53 33.93 25.69
C MET A 1 -38.17 32.47 26.03
N MET A 2 -39.11 31.68 26.52
CA MET A 2 -38.90 30.27 26.92
C MET A 2 -38.58 29.30 25.73
N ASN A 3 -39.08 29.57 24.51
CA ASN A 3 -38.81 28.72 23.32
C ASN A 3 -37.35 28.80 22.81
N ASN A 4 -36.72 29.95 22.94
CA ASN A 4 -35.33 30.15 22.44
C ASN A 4 -34.32 29.46 23.36
N ILE A 5 -34.60 29.37 24.66
CA ILE A 5 -33.74 28.68 25.63
C ILE A 5 -33.78 27.17 25.38
N LYS A 6 -34.95 26.59 25.07
CA LYS A 6 -35.07 25.18 24.72
C LYS A 6 -34.29 24.85 23.44
N LEU A 7 -34.35 25.68 22.42
CA LEU A 7 -33.62 25.51 21.18
C LEU A 7 -32.09 25.55 21.41
N VAL A 8 -31.60 26.47 22.23
CA VAL A 8 -30.16 26.55 22.56
C VAL A 8 -29.70 25.30 23.33
N ILE A 9 -30.53 24.78 24.27
CA ILE A 9 -30.23 23.55 25.00
C ILE A 9 -30.19 22.34 24.05
N TYR A 10 -31.11 22.24 23.07
CA TYR A 10 -31.10 21.18 22.08
C TYR A 10 -29.87 21.23 21.17
N ILE A 11 -29.43 22.43 20.72
CA ILE A 11 -28.22 22.61 19.92
C ILE A 11 -26.96 22.23 20.73
N PHE A 12 -26.91 22.59 22.00
CA PHE A 12 -25.82 22.25 22.90
C PHE A 12 -25.73 20.74 23.18
N LEU A 13 -26.88 20.06 23.38
CA LEU A 13 -26.94 18.62 23.57
C LEU A 13 -26.59 17.86 22.27
N PHE A 14 -26.92 18.39 21.09
CA PHE A 14 -26.62 17.77 19.82
C PHE A 14 -25.11 17.90 19.45
N SER A 15 -24.45 18.96 19.89
CA SER A 15 -23.01 19.15 19.65
C SER A 15 -22.13 18.17 20.41
N HIS A 16 -22.62 17.57 21.49
CA HIS A 16 -21.91 16.53 22.23
C HIS A 16 -22.06 15.12 21.64
N LEU A 17 -22.94 14.94 20.64
CA LEU A 17 -23.13 13.64 19.97
C LEU A 17 -22.20 13.43 18.76
N VAL A 18 -21.40 14.42 18.38
CA VAL A 18 -20.33 14.24 17.39
C VAL A 18 -19.14 13.63 18.11
N PHE A 19 -19.26 12.37 18.50
CA PHE A 19 -18.09 11.55 18.77
C PHE A 19 -17.36 11.33 17.44
N THR A 20 -16.40 12.16 17.15
CA THR A 20 -15.34 11.78 16.21
C THR A 20 -14.71 10.53 16.80
N GLN A 21 -14.99 9.39 16.23
CA GLN A 21 -14.19 8.20 16.50
C GLN A 21 -12.77 8.55 16.03
N ASN A 22 -11.91 8.95 16.96
CA ASN A 22 -10.47 9.06 16.74
C ASN A 22 -9.88 7.66 16.56
N LYS A 23 -10.38 6.92 15.56
CA LYS A 23 -9.65 5.74 15.07
C LYS A 23 -8.49 6.28 14.25
N ASP A 24 -7.28 6.05 14.73
CA ASP A 24 -6.09 6.28 13.92
C ASP A 24 -6.26 5.48 12.61
N PRO A 25 -6.31 6.13 11.43
CA PRO A 25 -6.51 5.44 10.16
C PRO A 25 -5.35 4.51 9.80
N LEU A 26 -4.22 4.63 10.51
CA LEU A 26 -3.05 3.76 10.35
C LEU A 26 -3.13 2.49 11.20
N LEU A 27 -4.06 2.43 12.16
CA LEU A 27 -4.26 1.24 12.97
C LEU A 27 -5.28 0.30 12.30
N SER A 28 -4.93 -0.97 12.26
CA SER A 28 -5.86 -2.03 11.84
C SER A 28 -7.08 -2.06 12.76
N GLU A 29 -8.27 -2.32 12.20
CA GLU A 29 -9.49 -2.53 13.00
C GLU A 29 -9.39 -3.74 13.92
N ASP A 30 -8.53 -4.70 13.57
CA ASP A 30 -8.28 -5.92 14.31
C ASP A 30 -6.78 -6.05 14.60
N ILE A 31 -6.32 -5.30 15.59
CA ILE A 31 -4.91 -5.26 16.02
C ILE A 31 -4.44 -6.65 16.48
N GLU A 32 -5.31 -7.44 17.11
CA GLU A 32 -4.96 -8.77 17.60
C GLU A 32 -4.64 -9.72 16.43
N LYS A 33 -5.52 -9.78 15.41
CA LYS A 33 -5.26 -10.58 14.20
C LYS A 33 -4.03 -10.07 13.44
N GLN A 34 -3.86 -8.76 13.36
CA GLN A 34 -2.66 -8.18 12.75
C GLN A 34 -1.39 -8.65 13.46
N SER A 35 -1.36 -8.58 14.79
CA SER A 35 -0.20 -9.02 15.59
C SER A 35 0.08 -10.50 15.39
N VAL A 36 -0.94 -11.36 15.49
CA VAL A 36 -0.81 -12.80 15.26
C VAL A 36 -0.24 -13.10 13.86
N TRP A 37 -0.74 -12.41 12.83
CA TRP A 37 -0.26 -12.59 11.47
C TRP A 37 1.21 -12.14 11.32
N VAL A 38 1.55 -10.95 11.83
CA VAL A 38 2.92 -10.42 11.81
C VAL A 38 3.88 -11.36 12.53
N ASP A 39 3.54 -11.80 13.74
CA ASP A 39 4.38 -12.66 14.57
C ASP A 39 4.58 -14.03 13.92
N SER A 40 3.56 -14.58 13.26
CA SER A 40 3.66 -15.86 12.56
C SER A 40 4.69 -15.83 11.42
N ILE A 41 4.83 -14.71 10.73
CA ILE A 41 5.83 -14.51 9.67
C ILE A 41 7.19 -14.13 10.27
N TYR A 42 7.21 -13.13 11.14
CA TYR A 42 8.43 -12.56 11.70
C TYR A 42 9.28 -13.59 12.45
N ASN A 43 8.64 -14.49 13.21
CA ASN A 43 9.33 -15.53 14.00
C ASN A 43 9.92 -16.66 13.15
N THR A 44 9.47 -16.83 11.91
CA THR A 44 10.01 -17.83 10.99
C THR A 44 11.16 -17.31 10.13
N MET A 45 11.32 -16.00 10.02
CA MET A 45 12.33 -15.35 9.19
C MET A 45 13.70 -15.33 9.84
N THR A 46 14.74 -15.59 9.04
CA THR A 46 16.14 -15.30 9.37
C THR A 46 16.38 -13.78 9.42
N LEU A 47 17.51 -13.36 9.96
CA LEU A 47 17.88 -11.94 9.97
C LEU A 47 18.02 -11.38 8.53
N ASP A 48 18.62 -12.14 7.62
CA ASP A 48 18.80 -11.71 6.23
C ASP A 48 17.46 -11.52 5.52
N GLU A 49 16.49 -12.41 5.75
CA GLU A 49 15.14 -12.29 5.20
C GLU A 49 14.39 -11.08 5.78
N LYS A 50 14.54 -10.81 7.10
CA LYS A 50 13.99 -9.61 7.73
C LYS A 50 14.57 -8.33 7.13
N ILE A 51 15.88 -8.32 6.88
CA ILE A 51 16.56 -7.22 6.20
C ILE A 51 16.01 -7.09 4.78
N GLY A 52 15.83 -8.19 4.05
CA GLY A 52 15.25 -8.21 2.71
C GLY A 52 13.89 -7.51 2.63
N GLN A 53 13.04 -7.69 3.64
CA GLN A 53 11.72 -7.04 3.71
C GLN A 53 11.77 -5.48 3.72
N LEU A 54 12.90 -4.90 4.07
CA LEU A 54 13.08 -3.44 4.07
C LEU A 54 13.39 -2.86 2.69
N PHE A 55 13.63 -3.71 1.68
CA PHE A 55 14.02 -3.25 0.34
C PHE A 55 12.86 -3.25 -0.64
N PHE A 56 12.72 -2.12 -1.34
CA PHE A 56 11.93 -1.99 -2.55
C PHE A 56 12.85 -2.00 -3.77
N VAL A 57 12.55 -2.85 -4.74
CA VAL A 57 13.36 -3.00 -5.94
C VAL A 57 12.62 -2.46 -7.15
N GLN A 58 13.35 -1.71 -7.99
CA GLN A 58 12.77 -1.16 -9.21
C GLN A 58 12.40 -2.26 -10.21
N ALA A 59 11.16 -2.23 -10.66
CA ALA A 59 10.62 -3.10 -11.69
C ALA A 59 10.32 -2.28 -12.96
N ASN A 60 10.75 -2.82 -14.11
CA ASN A 60 10.43 -2.27 -15.42
C ASN A 60 9.68 -3.33 -16.23
N SER A 61 8.44 -3.05 -16.59
CA SER A 61 7.60 -4.02 -17.29
C SER A 61 7.87 -4.09 -18.80
N LEU A 62 8.83 -3.32 -19.33
CA LEU A 62 9.28 -3.40 -20.72
C LEU A 62 10.49 -4.32 -20.92
N GLU A 63 11.21 -4.64 -19.84
CA GLU A 63 12.47 -5.39 -19.92
C GLU A 63 12.33 -6.82 -19.39
N SER A 64 12.42 -7.80 -20.27
CA SER A 64 12.35 -9.22 -19.91
C SER A 64 13.46 -9.67 -18.94
N ASN A 65 14.69 -9.18 -19.13
CA ASN A 65 15.84 -9.52 -18.27
C ASN A 65 15.69 -9.03 -16.83
N ASN A 66 14.95 -7.97 -16.61
CA ASN A 66 14.67 -7.44 -15.27
C ASN A 66 13.77 -8.41 -14.48
N SER A 67 12.84 -9.08 -15.14
CA SER A 67 11.90 -10.01 -14.50
C SER A 67 12.58 -11.18 -13.80
N GLU A 68 13.56 -11.83 -14.43
CA GLU A 68 14.26 -12.97 -13.81
C GLU A 68 15.15 -12.53 -12.63
N LYS A 69 15.81 -11.38 -12.75
CA LYS A 69 16.56 -10.82 -11.63
C LYS A 69 15.65 -10.54 -10.42
N ILE A 70 14.49 -9.95 -10.66
CA ILE A 70 13.52 -9.67 -9.60
C ILE A 70 13.00 -10.97 -8.97
N LYS A 71 12.67 -12.00 -9.76
CA LYS A 71 12.27 -13.31 -9.24
C LYS A 71 13.31 -13.92 -8.32
N ASN A 72 14.59 -13.80 -8.68
CA ASN A 72 15.68 -14.26 -7.83
C ASN A 72 15.76 -13.49 -6.50
N LEU A 73 15.58 -12.17 -6.53
CA LEU A 73 15.56 -11.35 -5.31
C LEU A 73 14.37 -11.70 -4.41
N ILE A 74 13.19 -11.94 -4.99
CA ILE A 74 12.00 -12.37 -4.24
C ILE A 74 12.24 -13.72 -3.55
N ARG A 75 12.76 -14.71 -4.27
CA ARG A 75 12.97 -16.07 -3.72
C ARG A 75 14.10 -16.15 -2.71
N ASN A 76 15.21 -15.49 -3.00
CA ASN A 76 16.46 -15.69 -2.25
C ASN A 76 16.70 -14.62 -1.20
N GLN A 77 16.24 -13.39 -1.42
CA GLN A 77 16.46 -12.27 -0.52
C GLN A 77 15.16 -11.81 0.18
N LYS A 78 14.00 -12.40 -0.17
CA LYS A 78 12.70 -12.09 0.42
C LYS A 78 12.42 -10.57 0.46
N ILE A 79 12.67 -9.85 -0.65
CA ILE A 79 12.43 -8.40 -0.71
C ILE A 79 10.99 -8.05 -0.37
N GLY A 80 10.79 -6.89 0.30
CA GLY A 80 9.48 -6.47 0.81
C GLY A 80 8.57 -5.82 -0.22
N GLY A 81 9.12 -5.28 -1.33
CA GLY A 81 8.28 -4.61 -2.31
C GLY A 81 8.95 -4.30 -3.64
N LEU A 82 8.12 -3.79 -4.54
CA LEU A 82 8.53 -3.38 -5.88
C LEU A 82 8.04 -1.95 -6.15
N ILE A 83 8.87 -1.18 -6.86
CA ILE A 83 8.50 0.11 -7.41
C ILE A 83 8.52 0.05 -8.93
N PHE A 84 7.36 0.16 -9.56
CA PHE A 84 7.26 0.17 -11.03
C PHE A 84 7.62 1.54 -11.60
N SER A 85 8.53 1.55 -12.57
CA SER A 85 9.04 2.80 -13.15
C SER A 85 8.60 3.05 -14.59
N LYS A 86 8.33 2.01 -15.37
CA LYS A 86 7.93 2.09 -16.78
C LYS A 86 7.11 0.87 -17.19
N GLY A 87 6.30 1.04 -18.23
CA GLY A 87 5.61 -0.05 -18.88
C GLY A 87 4.19 0.26 -19.33
N THR A 88 3.41 -0.79 -19.48
CA THR A 88 1.98 -0.69 -19.76
C THR A 88 1.18 -1.27 -18.59
N PRO A 89 -0.08 -0.85 -18.39
CA PRO A 89 -0.93 -1.40 -17.34
C PRO A 89 -1.04 -2.93 -17.40
N ASN A 90 -1.22 -3.49 -18.59
CA ASN A 90 -1.35 -4.93 -18.79
C ASN A 90 -0.09 -5.69 -18.38
N ASN A 91 1.08 -5.24 -18.81
CA ASN A 91 2.35 -5.87 -18.44
C ASN A 91 2.60 -5.78 -16.93
N GLN A 92 2.30 -4.64 -16.32
CA GLN A 92 2.42 -4.48 -14.88
C GLN A 92 1.53 -5.45 -14.11
N ILE A 93 0.26 -5.61 -14.52
CA ILE A 93 -0.67 -6.57 -13.92
C ILE A 93 -0.13 -8.00 -14.00
N LEU A 94 0.35 -8.40 -15.18
CA LEU A 94 0.89 -9.76 -15.40
C LEU A 94 2.13 -10.02 -14.55
N LEU A 95 3.06 -9.06 -14.50
CA LEU A 95 4.26 -9.16 -13.67
C LEU A 95 3.93 -9.17 -12.19
N THR A 96 3.05 -8.28 -11.73
CA THR A 96 2.60 -8.24 -10.33
C THR A 96 2.02 -9.58 -9.91
N LYS A 97 1.12 -10.16 -10.71
CA LYS A 97 0.56 -11.50 -10.43
C LYS A 97 1.64 -12.58 -10.37
N SER A 98 2.59 -12.53 -11.30
CA SER A 98 3.71 -13.49 -11.35
C SER A 98 4.62 -13.39 -10.13
N PHE A 99 4.94 -12.18 -9.70
CA PHE A 99 5.81 -11.92 -8.55
C PHE A 99 5.12 -12.25 -7.22
N GLN A 100 3.86 -11.86 -7.06
CA GLN A 100 3.07 -12.22 -5.88
C GLN A 100 2.91 -13.74 -5.71
N LYS A 101 2.79 -14.48 -6.82
CA LYS A 101 2.65 -15.95 -6.77
C LYS A 101 3.87 -16.66 -6.19
N ILE A 102 5.07 -16.09 -6.34
CA ILE A 102 6.33 -16.70 -5.88
C ILE A 102 6.84 -16.10 -4.57
N SER A 103 6.20 -15.06 -4.07
CA SER A 103 6.56 -14.41 -2.81
C SER A 103 5.87 -15.12 -1.65
N GLU A 104 6.61 -15.43 -0.59
CA GLU A 104 6.07 -16.03 0.64
C GLU A 104 5.32 -14.99 1.48
N VAL A 105 5.84 -13.77 1.53
CA VAL A 105 5.17 -12.61 2.13
C VAL A 105 4.66 -11.73 0.99
N PRO A 106 3.39 -11.28 1.02
CA PRO A 106 2.86 -10.42 -0.02
C PRO A 106 3.73 -9.17 -0.23
N LEU A 107 4.13 -8.93 -1.48
CA LEU A 107 4.92 -7.77 -1.86
C LEU A 107 4.09 -6.50 -1.79
N LEU A 108 4.64 -5.44 -1.24
CA LEU A 108 4.12 -4.10 -1.42
C LEU A 108 4.43 -3.63 -2.85
N ILE A 109 3.40 -3.14 -3.53
CA ILE A 109 3.53 -2.63 -4.91
C ILE A 109 3.36 -1.12 -4.90
N SER A 110 4.35 -0.42 -5.42
CA SER A 110 4.36 1.03 -5.46
C SER A 110 4.74 1.58 -6.83
N MET A 111 4.49 2.86 -7.02
CA MET A 111 4.86 3.62 -8.20
C MET A 111 5.06 5.09 -7.82
N ASP A 112 6.18 5.66 -8.26
CA ASP A 112 6.39 7.10 -8.19
C ASP A 112 5.68 7.77 -9.37
N ALA A 113 4.44 8.19 -9.17
CA ALA A 113 3.57 8.75 -10.19
C ALA A 113 2.90 10.05 -9.73
N GLU A 114 3.71 11.02 -9.28
CA GLU A 114 3.28 12.31 -8.71
C GLU A 114 2.30 13.07 -9.61
N TRP A 115 2.48 12.96 -10.93
CA TRP A 115 1.64 13.63 -11.93
C TRP A 115 0.66 12.67 -12.63
N GLY A 116 0.32 11.57 -11.96
CA GLY A 116 -0.57 10.53 -12.47
C GLY A 116 0.16 9.41 -13.21
N LEU A 117 -0.60 8.37 -13.52
CA LEU A 117 -0.05 7.13 -14.08
C LEU A 117 0.69 7.31 -15.40
N SER A 118 0.32 8.31 -16.21
CA SER A 118 0.96 8.59 -17.50
C SER A 118 2.42 9.03 -17.39
N MET A 119 2.89 9.37 -16.18
CA MET A 119 4.29 9.61 -15.90
C MET A 119 5.14 8.34 -16.02
N ARG A 120 4.55 7.18 -15.81
CA ARG A 120 5.23 5.89 -15.73
C ARG A 120 4.68 4.84 -16.69
N LEU A 121 3.41 4.91 -17.04
CA LEU A 121 2.75 3.93 -17.87
C LEU A 121 2.32 4.54 -19.21
N ASP A 122 2.56 3.78 -20.28
CA ASP A 122 2.05 4.08 -21.61
C ASP A 122 0.56 3.73 -21.71
N SER A 123 -0.14 4.37 -22.64
CA SER A 123 -1.54 4.06 -22.96
C SER A 123 -2.54 4.29 -21.82
N VAL A 124 -2.23 5.24 -20.93
CA VAL A 124 -3.15 5.71 -19.88
C VAL A 124 -3.50 7.19 -20.09
N PRO A 125 -4.66 7.67 -19.59
CA PRO A 125 -5.03 9.07 -19.68
C PRO A 125 -4.01 9.97 -18.97
N LYS A 126 -3.69 11.09 -19.63
CA LYS A 126 -2.93 12.17 -19.00
C LYS A 126 -3.85 13.05 -18.19
N PHE A 127 -3.52 13.26 -16.93
CA PHE A 127 -4.16 14.27 -16.09
C PHE A 127 -3.39 15.60 -16.19
N PRO A 128 -4.07 16.74 -15.95
CA PRO A 128 -3.39 18.02 -15.78
C PRO A 128 -2.35 17.93 -14.64
N TRP A 129 -1.33 18.76 -14.75
CA TRP A 129 -0.32 18.87 -13.69
C TRP A 129 -0.98 19.34 -12.39
N ASN A 130 -0.54 18.80 -11.28
CA ASN A 130 -0.89 19.34 -9.97
C ASN A 130 -0.24 20.72 -9.85
N MET A 131 -1.07 21.75 -9.70
CA MET A 131 -0.62 23.11 -9.45
C MET A 131 -0.63 23.40 -7.96
#